data_643c9d912e496a0d77ad63577a4071be
#
_entry.id   643c9d912e496a0d77ad63577a4071be
#
_cell.length_a   1.000
_cell.length_b   1.000
_cell.length_c   1.000
_cell.angle_alpha   90.00
_cell.angle_beta   90.00
_cell.angle_gamma   90.00
#
_symmetry.space_group_name_H-M   'P 1'
#
loop_
_entity.id
_entity.type
_entity.pdbx_description
1 polymer ?
#
loop_
_entity_poly.entity_id
_entity_poly.type
_entity_poly.pdbx_seq_one_letter_code
_entity_poly.pdbx_strand_id
1 'polypeptide(L)'
;MQIGELARLTGVSARALRHYEDQGVLVPVRTKGGYRDYTEEDVTRVAQIKAMIAAGLNVATIQRYLDCASGGNHGVSLEICPNLRAELTSIAEHIVAKQADLRERQLRLHELASIG
;
A
#
# COMPACT_ATOMS: atom_id res chain seq x y z
N MET A 1 -3.01 -10.95 -19.17
CA MET A 1 -3.50 -11.98 -18.21
C MET A 1 -4.82 -11.55 -17.58
N GLN A 2 -5.58 -12.47 -17.08
CA GLN A 2 -6.84 -12.20 -16.39
C GLN A 2 -6.60 -11.95 -14.90
N ILE A 3 -7.64 -11.42 -14.23
CA ILE A 3 -7.54 -11.06 -12.81
C ILE A 3 -7.14 -12.23 -11.90
N GLY A 4 -7.60 -13.45 -12.21
CA GLY A 4 -7.26 -14.64 -11.43
C GLY A 4 -5.77 -14.95 -11.45
N GLU A 5 -5.12 -14.75 -12.58
CA GLU A 5 -3.68 -14.95 -12.69
C GLU A 5 -2.92 -13.84 -11.99
N LEU A 6 -3.37 -12.60 -12.13
CA LEU A 6 -2.79 -11.46 -11.42
C LEU A 6 -2.86 -11.70 -9.90
N ALA A 7 -4.00 -12.17 -9.41
CA ALA A 7 -4.18 -12.50 -7.99
C ALA A 7 -3.19 -13.59 -7.55
N ARG A 8 -3.02 -14.62 -8.36
CA ARG A 8 -2.07 -15.70 -8.07
C ARG A 8 -0.63 -15.21 -8.00
N LEU A 9 -0.23 -14.39 -8.96
CA LEU A 9 1.15 -13.90 -9.05
C LEU A 9 1.50 -12.89 -7.95
N THR A 10 0.53 -12.10 -7.51
CA THR A 10 0.75 -11.04 -6.51
C THR A 10 0.44 -11.47 -5.09
N GLY A 11 -0.31 -12.55 -4.91
CA GLY A 11 -0.80 -12.96 -3.60
C GLY A 11 -1.91 -12.06 -3.07
N VAL A 12 -2.50 -11.22 -3.91
CA VAL A 12 -3.59 -10.32 -3.54
C VAL A 12 -4.90 -10.89 -4.10
N SER A 13 -5.96 -10.88 -3.30
CA SER A 13 -7.24 -11.42 -3.73
C SER A 13 -7.85 -10.64 -4.89
N ALA A 14 -8.64 -11.31 -5.73
CA ALA A 14 -9.36 -10.66 -6.82
C ALA A 14 -10.25 -9.52 -6.31
N ARG A 15 -10.85 -9.70 -5.13
CA ARG A 15 -11.68 -8.67 -4.49
C ARG A 15 -10.86 -7.42 -4.17
N ALA A 16 -9.68 -7.58 -3.61
CA ALA A 16 -8.80 -6.46 -3.31
C ALA A 16 -8.31 -5.77 -4.59
N LEU A 17 -7.99 -6.54 -5.62
CA LEU A 17 -7.60 -5.99 -6.92
C LEU A 17 -8.71 -5.14 -7.54
N ARG A 18 -9.96 -5.58 -7.46
CA ARG A 18 -11.12 -4.80 -7.92
C ARG A 18 -11.27 -3.52 -7.12
N HIS A 19 -11.04 -3.58 -5.82
CA HIS A 19 -11.05 -2.39 -4.96
C HIS A 19 -9.99 -1.39 -5.40
N TYR A 20 -8.79 -1.85 -5.73
CA TYR A 20 -7.72 -0.99 -6.23
C TYR A 20 -8.12 -0.32 -7.55
N GLU A 21 -8.79 -1.03 -8.44
CA GLU A 21 -9.32 -0.45 -9.67
C GLU A 21 -10.36 0.62 -9.37
N ASP A 22 -11.31 0.34 -8.46
CA ASP A 22 -12.36 1.28 -8.08
C ASP A 22 -11.78 2.55 -7.48
N GLN A 23 -10.67 2.45 -6.77
CA GLN A 23 -9.98 3.61 -6.18
C GLN A 23 -9.01 4.30 -7.14
N GLY A 24 -8.88 3.80 -8.36
CA GLY A 24 -8.02 4.39 -9.39
C GLY A 24 -6.53 4.17 -9.22
N VAL A 25 -6.12 3.31 -8.30
CA VAL A 25 -4.68 3.00 -8.10
C VAL A 25 -4.19 1.89 -9.01
N LEU A 26 -5.10 1.16 -9.61
CA LEU A 26 -4.81 0.14 -10.62
C LEU A 26 -5.70 0.40 -11.84
N VAL A 27 -5.09 0.62 -13.00
CA VAL A 27 -5.82 0.92 -14.23
C VAL A 27 -5.44 -0.13 -15.28
N PRO A 28 -6.26 -1.17 -15.44
CA PRO A 28 -5.98 -2.20 -16.43
C PRO A 28 -6.26 -1.71 -17.85
N VAL A 29 -5.51 -2.24 -18.79
CA VAL A 29 -5.82 -2.06 -20.21
C VAL A 29 -7.01 -2.95 -20.55
N ARG A 30 -7.95 -2.44 -21.35
CA ARG A 30 -9.07 -3.24 -21.83
C ARG A 30 -8.83 -3.66 -23.28
N THR A 31 -9.16 -4.93 -23.57
CA THR A 31 -9.10 -5.45 -24.93
C THR A 31 -10.25 -4.87 -25.77
N LYS A 32 -10.23 -5.12 -27.08
CA LYS A 32 -11.29 -4.70 -27.99
C LYS A 32 -12.66 -5.25 -27.62
N GLY A 33 -12.71 -6.40 -26.94
CA GLY A 33 -13.95 -7.00 -26.45
C GLY A 33 -14.41 -6.46 -25.09
N GLY A 34 -13.73 -5.47 -24.53
CA GLY A 34 -14.07 -4.89 -23.23
C GLY A 34 -13.56 -5.68 -22.04
N TYR A 35 -12.77 -6.71 -22.26
CA TYR A 35 -12.19 -7.51 -21.18
C TYR A 35 -10.95 -6.85 -20.61
N ARG A 36 -10.77 -6.99 -19.30
CA ARG A 36 -9.56 -6.52 -18.63
C ARG A 36 -8.36 -7.38 -19.03
N ASP A 37 -7.27 -6.73 -19.40
CA ASP A 37 -6.02 -7.40 -19.72
C ASP A 37 -4.92 -6.82 -18.84
N TYR A 38 -4.41 -7.63 -17.92
CA TYR A 38 -3.35 -7.23 -17.01
C TYR A 38 -1.98 -7.60 -17.56
N THR A 39 -0.99 -6.77 -17.29
CA THR A 39 0.37 -6.92 -17.79
C THR A 39 1.34 -7.14 -16.63
N GLU A 40 2.61 -7.39 -16.96
CA GLU A 40 3.66 -7.47 -15.95
C GLU A 40 3.86 -6.15 -15.21
N GLU A 41 3.58 -5.01 -15.85
CA GLU A 41 3.59 -3.71 -15.19
C GLU A 41 2.54 -3.64 -14.09
N ASP A 42 1.38 -4.25 -14.31
CA ASP A 42 0.34 -4.34 -13.30
C ASP A 42 0.77 -5.20 -12.12
N VAL A 43 1.52 -6.27 -12.37
CA VAL A 43 2.10 -7.09 -11.29
C VAL A 43 3.01 -6.24 -10.42
N THR A 44 3.88 -5.46 -11.03
CA THR A 44 4.79 -4.54 -10.32
C THR A 44 4.00 -3.48 -9.54
N ARG A 45 2.99 -2.90 -10.16
CA ARG A 45 2.13 -1.89 -9.54
C ARG A 45 1.42 -2.44 -8.30
N VAL A 46 0.85 -3.64 -8.40
CA VAL A 46 0.18 -4.29 -7.27
C VAL A 46 1.17 -4.60 -6.15
N ALA A 47 2.38 -5.04 -6.48
CA ALA A 47 3.41 -5.28 -5.48
C ALA A 47 3.76 -3.99 -4.71
N GLN A 48 3.86 -2.87 -5.41
CA GLN A 48 4.09 -1.56 -4.79
C GLN A 48 2.94 -1.12 -3.89
N ILE A 49 1.70 -1.29 -4.35
CA ILE A 49 0.50 -0.98 -3.57
C ILE A 49 0.49 -1.82 -2.30
N LYS A 50 0.75 -3.12 -2.43
CA LYS A 50 0.79 -4.05 -1.30
C LYS A 50 1.85 -3.63 -0.26
N ALA A 51 3.05 -3.25 -0.73
CA ALA A 51 4.12 -2.78 0.14
C ALA A 51 3.74 -1.51 0.89
N MET A 52 3.08 -0.56 0.22
CA MET A 52 2.64 0.68 0.84
C MET A 52 1.56 0.44 1.89
N ILE A 53 0.59 -0.44 1.59
CA ILE A 53 -0.45 -0.81 2.56
C ILE A 53 0.18 -1.49 3.79
N ALA A 54 1.14 -2.38 3.58
CA ALA A 54 1.86 -3.03 4.67
C ALA A 54 2.62 -2.03 5.53
N ALA A 55 3.06 -0.93 4.95
CA ALA A 55 3.74 0.16 5.67
C ALA A 55 2.77 1.10 6.40
N GLY A 56 1.47 0.90 6.25
CA GLY A 56 0.45 1.67 6.97
C GLY A 56 -0.18 2.81 6.17
N LEU A 57 0.09 2.91 4.86
CA LEU A 57 -0.55 3.92 4.03
C LEU A 57 -1.96 3.46 3.65
N ASN A 58 -2.89 4.42 3.58
CA ASN A 58 -4.22 4.13 3.04
C ASN A 58 -4.24 4.34 1.52
N VAL A 59 -5.29 3.85 0.87
CA VAL A 59 -5.40 3.89 -0.59
C VAL A 59 -5.43 5.31 -1.14
N ALA A 60 -6.05 6.25 -0.44
CA ALA A 60 -6.10 7.65 -0.85
C ALA A 60 -4.69 8.27 -0.90
N THR A 61 -3.86 7.98 0.09
CA THR A 61 -2.47 8.43 0.13
C THR A 61 -1.67 7.78 -1.00
N ILE A 62 -1.87 6.49 -1.23
CA ILE A 62 -1.21 5.75 -2.31
C ILE A 62 -1.56 6.37 -3.67
N GLN A 63 -2.82 6.67 -3.93
CA GLN A 63 -3.25 7.29 -5.18
C GLN A 63 -2.52 8.60 -5.43
N ARG A 64 -2.41 9.44 -4.40
CA ARG A 64 -1.73 10.73 -4.51
C ARG A 64 -0.25 10.58 -4.87
N TYR A 65 0.44 9.60 -4.29
CA TYR A 65 1.88 9.43 -4.51
C TYR A 65 2.23 8.56 -5.71
N LEU A 66 1.35 7.71 -6.17
CA LEU A 66 1.55 6.96 -7.40
C LEU A 66 1.64 7.88 -8.60
N ASP A 67 0.84 8.93 -8.65
CA ASP A 67 0.90 9.92 -9.71
C ASP A 67 2.24 10.64 -9.71
N CYS A 68 2.75 10.96 -8.54
CA CYS A 68 4.09 11.55 -8.40
C CYS A 68 5.18 10.60 -8.88
N ALA A 69 5.11 9.34 -8.49
CA ALA A 69 6.12 8.34 -8.78
C ALA A 69 6.07 7.85 -10.23
N SER A 70 4.90 7.86 -10.88
CA SER A 70 4.75 7.40 -12.27
C SER A 70 5.03 8.49 -13.31
N GLY A 71 5.42 9.67 -12.89
CA GLY A 71 5.64 10.82 -13.76
C GLY A 71 6.82 10.70 -14.71
N GLY A 72 6.92 9.62 -15.44
CA GLY A 72 7.81 9.52 -16.57
C GLY A 72 8.67 8.28 -16.68
N ASN A 73 8.63 7.34 -15.77
CA ASN A 73 9.45 6.14 -15.87
C ASN A 73 8.78 4.90 -15.36
N HIS A 74 9.04 3.82 -16.07
CA HIS A 74 8.47 2.52 -15.84
C HIS A 74 8.91 1.84 -14.54
N GLY A 75 10.00 2.25 -13.97
CA GLY A 75 10.41 1.73 -12.69
C GLY A 75 10.00 2.69 -11.60
N VAL A 76 8.80 2.59 -11.11
CA VAL A 76 8.36 3.44 -10.02
C VAL A 76 9.23 3.19 -8.81
N SER A 77 10.18 4.07 -8.57
CA SER A 77 10.97 4.06 -7.36
C SER A 77 10.32 5.01 -6.36
N LEU A 78 9.98 4.52 -5.20
CA LEU A 78 9.47 5.36 -4.11
C LEU A 78 10.49 6.42 -3.69
N GLU A 79 11.75 6.22 -4.03
CA GLU A 79 12.83 7.14 -3.71
C GLU A 79 12.80 8.42 -4.54
N ILE A 80 12.12 8.42 -5.68
CA ILE A 80 12.09 9.55 -6.61
C ILE A 80 11.17 10.67 -6.11
N CYS A 81 10.18 10.36 -5.28
CA CYS A 81 9.23 11.35 -4.79
C CYS A 81 9.63 11.86 -3.41
N PRO A 82 10.16 13.09 -3.28
CA PRO A 82 10.56 13.64 -1.97
C PRO A 82 9.39 13.76 -0.99
N ASN A 83 8.20 14.09 -1.49
CA ASN A 83 7.01 14.20 -0.65
C ASN A 83 6.59 12.85 -0.08
N LEU A 84 6.70 11.79 -0.86
CA LEU A 84 6.42 10.43 -0.38
C LEU A 84 7.45 10.03 0.68
N ARG A 85 8.71 10.34 0.47
CA ARG A 85 9.75 10.02 1.44
C ARG A 85 9.50 10.70 2.78
N ALA A 86 9.13 11.99 2.76
CA ALA A 86 8.79 12.74 3.96
C ALA A 86 7.58 12.13 4.67
N GLU A 87 6.57 11.73 3.92
CA GLU A 87 5.38 11.06 4.46
C GLU A 87 5.72 9.73 5.12
N LEU A 88 6.56 8.92 4.47
CA LEU A 88 6.99 7.63 5.02
C LEU A 88 7.78 7.83 6.32
N THR A 89 8.64 8.81 6.38
CA THR A 89 9.41 9.16 7.59
C THR A 89 8.48 9.57 8.72
N SER A 90 7.50 10.43 8.43
CA SER A 90 6.50 10.88 9.39
C SER A 90 5.68 9.72 9.96
N ILE A 91 5.24 8.80 9.10
CA ILE A 91 4.50 7.60 9.52
C ILE A 91 5.38 6.73 10.42
N ALA A 92 6.63 6.52 10.05
CA ALA A 92 7.56 5.71 10.86
C ALA A 92 7.78 6.32 12.24
N GLU A 93 7.97 7.64 12.33
CA GLU A 93 8.11 8.35 13.60
C GLU A 93 6.86 8.24 14.46
N HIS A 94 5.68 8.33 13.83
CA HIS A 94 4.41 8.17 14.53
C HIS A 94 4.26 6.77 15.12
N ILE A 95 4.69 5.74 14.40
CA ILE A 95 4.68 4.36 14.89
C ILE A 95 5.59 4.21 16.10
N VAL A 96 6.78 4.77 16.08
CA VAL A 96 7.71 4.74 17.22
C VAL A 96 7.08 5.37 18.45
N ALA A 97 6.45 6.54 18.29
CA ALA A 97 5.76 7.22 19.38
C ALA A 97 4.60 6.39 19.93
N LYS A 98 3.85 5.74 19.04
CA LYS A 98 2.72 4.88 19.42
C LYS A 98 3.18 3.63 20.16
N GLN A 99 4.28 3.03 19.74
CA GLN A 99 4.87 1.88 20.45
C GLN A 99 5.30 2.25 21.87
N ALA A 100 5.91 3.41 22.05
CA ALA A 100 6.31 3.89 23.37
C ALA A 100 5.08 4.13 24.28
N ASP A 101 4.04 4.72 23.74
CA ASP A 101 2.78 4.96 24.45
C ASP A 101 2.13 3.64 24.90
N LEU A 102 2.04 2.69 23.97
CA LEU A 102 1.44 1.37 24.26
C LEU A 102 2.25 0.61 25.30
N ARG A 103 3.57 0.70 25.24
CA ARG A 103 4.46 0.07 26.22
C ARG A 103 4.24 0.64 27.62
N GLU A 104 4.11 1.95 27.73
CA GLU A 104 3.82 2.61 29.00
C GLU A 104 2.47 2.17 29.57
N ARG A 105 1.44 2.11 28.73
CA ARG A 105 0.10 1.63 29.13
C ARG A 105 0.17 0.18 29.60
N GLN A 106 0.92 -0.65 28.91
CA GLN A 106 1.11 -2.05 29.30
C GLN A 106 1.70 -2.17 30.70
N LEU A 107 2.73 -1.38 30.98
CA LEU A 107 3.40 -1.37 32.27
C LEU A 107 2.45 -0.90 33.38
N ARG A 108 1.66 0.14 33.15
CA ARG A 108 0.70 0.65 34.12
C ARG A 108 -0.40 -0.37 34.41
N LEU A 109 -0.90 -1.04 33.38
CA LEU A 109 -1.89 -2.10 33.55
C LEU A 109 -1.35 -3.26 34.38
N HIS A 110 -0.10 -3.62 34.12
CA HIS A 110 0.58 -4.67 34.86
C HIS A 110 0.75 -4.31 36.34
N GLU A 111 1.12 -3.07 36.64
CA GLU A 111 1.20 -2.55 38.00
C GLU A 111 -0.15 -2.62 38.71
N LEU A 112 -1.23 -2.18 38.04
CA LEU A 112 -2.56 -2.24 38.60
C LEU A 112 -3.00 -3.67 38.88
N ALA A 113 -2.68 -4.60 38.01
CA ALA A 113 -3.01 -6.02 38.19
C ALA A 113 -2.27 -6.65 39.36
N SER A 114 -1.14 -6.11 39.77
CA SER A 114 -0.35 -6.62 40.90
C SER A 114 -0.75 -6.02 42.25
N ILE A 115 -1.64 -5.04 42.25
CA ILE A 115 -2.23 -4.49 43.45
C ILE A 115 -3.35 -5.42 43.90
N GLY A 116 -3.10 -6.20 44.82
CA GLY A 116 -4.13 -7.14 45.15
C GLY A 116 -4.29 -7.67 46.42
#